data_bba83d6a582fbfe0f66896e73901ef42
#
_entry.id   bba83d6a582fbfe0f66896e73901ef42
#
_cell.length_a   1.000
_cell.length_b   1.000
_cell.length_c   1.000
_cell.angle_alpha   90.00
_cell.angle_beta   90.00
_cell.angle_gamma   90.00
#
_symmetry.space_group_name_H-M   'P 1'
#
loop_
_entity.id
_entity.type
_entity.pdbx_description
1 polymer ?
#
loop_
_entity_poly.entity_id
_entity_poly.type
_entity_poly.pdbx_seq_one_letter_code
_entity_poly.pdbx_strand_id
1 'polypeptide(L)'
;MAWLTGMLHDVGRFEQIKRYNTFNDAQSVDHANFGANLLFKEGLIDTYVDGFHDDKYGIIVENAIRNHSAFRIDERLDEYTVMFCNILRDADKVDIFRVNVDTPAEDIYNVTTEELKNSQVSPEVMAAFDERHAVLRSCKKTVVDHVAGHIALTFELVYPISLQ
;
A
#
# COMPACT_ATOMS: atom_id res chain seq x y z
N MET A 1 -14.76 -9.71 -7.73
CA MET A 1 -13.97 -8.46 -7.78
C MET A 1 -12.89 -8.41 -6.70
N ALA A 2 -13.17 -8.50 -5.40
CA ALA A 2 -12.14 -8.36 -4.34
C ALA A 2 -10.90 -9.24 -4.56
N TRP A 3 -11.10 -10.52 -4.93
CA TRP A 3 -9.99 -11.41 -5.26
C TRP A 3 -9.14 -10.90 -6.43
N LEU A 4 -9.76 -10.44 -7.52
CA LEU A 4 -9.07 -9.91 -8.69
C LEU A 4 -8.28 -8.64 -8.32
N THR A 5 -8.89 -7.75 -7.55
CA THR A 5 -8.24 -6.55 -7.05
C THR A 5 -7.00 -6.88 -6.21
N GLY A 6 -7.13 -7.85 -5.28
CA GLY A 6 -6.00 -8.31 -4.47
C GLY A 6 -4.88 -8.95 -5.30
N MET A 7 -5.23 -9.72 -6.34
CA MET A 7 -4.22 -10.36 -7.21
C MET A 7 -3.45 -9.36 -8.08
N LEU A 8 -4.07 -8.25 -8.46
CA LEU A 8 -3.52 -7.32 -9.44
C LEU A 8 -2.99 -6.00 -8.85
N HIS A 9 -3.25 -5.72 -7.56
CA HIS A 9 -2.94 -4.40 -6.98
C HIS A 9 -1.46 -3.99 -7.12
N ASP A 10 -0.57 -4.96 -7.00
CA ASP A 10 0.88 -4.75 -7.02
C ASP A 10 1.54 -5.13 -8.36
N VAL A 11 0.76 -5.34 -9.44
CA VAL A 11 1.33 -5.66 -10.76
C VAL A 11 2.36 -4.62 -11.22
N GLY A 12 2.19 -3.36 -10.83
CA GLY A 12 3.11 -2.27 -11.10
C GLY A 12 4.52 -2.48 -10.53
N ARG A 13 4.66 -3.25 -9.45
CA ARG A 13 5.94 -3.56 -8.81
C ARG A 13 6.90 -4.33 -9.73
N PHE A 14 6.36 -5.26 -10.54
CA PHE A 14 7.18 -6.05 -11.48
C PHE A 14 7.83 -5.16 -12.54
N GLU A 15 7.07 -4.23 -13.11
CA GLU A 15 7.62 -3.32 -14.12
C GLU A 15 8.44 -2.19 -13.46
N GLN A 16 8.12 -1.79 -12.22
CA GLN A 16 8.91 -0.84 -11.44
C GLN A 16 10.32 -1.37 -11.21
N ILE A 17 10.48 -2.61 -10.69
CA ILE A 17 11.80 -3.20 -10.48
C ILE A 17 12.58 -3.37 -11.78
N LYS A 18 11.90 -3.75 -12.87
CA LYS A 18 12.50 -3.94 -14.17
C LYS A 18 13.05 -2.64 -14.76
N ARG A 19 12.32 -1.52 -14.62
CA ARG A 19 12.69 -0.22 -15.19
C ARG A 19 13.63 0.57 -14.29
N TYR A 20 13.45 0.50 -12.98
CA TYR A 20 14.12 1.38 -12.02
C TYR A 20 15.03 0.66 -11.04
N ASN A 21 15.05 -0.67 -11.05
CA ASN A 21 15.83 -1.52 -10.13
C ASN A 21 15.62 -1.17 -8.65
N THR A 22 14.41 -0.74 -8.27
CA THR A 22 14.02 -0.42 -6.90
C THR A 22 12.52 -0.55 -6.71
N PHE A 23 12.10 -0.93 -5.50
CA PHE A 23 10.70 -0.90 -5.05
C PHE A 23 10.35 0.41 -4.33
N ASN A 24 11.30 1.36 -4.22
CA ASN A 24 11.07 2.61 -3.52
C ASN A 24 10.36 3.62 -4.42
N ASP A 25 9.09 3.89 -4.15
CA ASP A 25 8.28 4.82 -4.92
C ASP A 25 8.88 6.24 -4.94
N ALA A 26 9.52 6.67 -3.85
CA ALA A 26 10.14 8.00 -3.78
C ALA A 26 11.37 8.13 -4.70
N GLN A 27 11.97 7.01 -5.10
CA GLN A 27 13.14 6.97 -6.00
C GLN A 27 12.76 6.59 -7.43
N SER A 28 11.51 6.27 -7.69
CA SER A 28 11.05 5.78 -9.00
C SER A 28 9.68 6.32 -9.38
N VAL A 29 8.64 5.52 -9.21
CA VAL A 29 7.23 5.83 -9.56
C VAL A 29 6.30 5.36 -8.45
N ASP A 30 5.16 6.01 -8.31
CA ASP A 30 4.05 5.50 -7.50
C ASP A 30 3.54 4.19 -8.12
N HIS A 31 3.81 3.06 -7.47
CA HIS A 31 3.53 1.73 -8.01
C HIS A 31 2.03 1.48 -8.22
N ALA A 32 1.17 2.05 -7.36
CA ALA A 32 -0.27 1.87 -7.44
C ALA A 32 -0.83 2.53 -8.70
N ASN A 33 -0.50 3.81 -8.92
CA ASN A 33 -0.89 4.54 -10.12
C ASN A 33 -0.23 3.97 -11.37
N PHE A 34 1.02 3.53 -11.28
CA PHE A 34 1.74 2.92 -12.38
C PHE A 34 1.11 1.58 -12.78
N GLY A 35 0.82 0.69 -11.81
CA GLY A 35 0.15 -0.57 -12.04
C GLY A 35 -1.25 -0.41 -12.64
N ALA A 36 -2.04 0.53 -12.12
CA ALA A 36 -3.35 0.86 -12.67
C ALA A 36 -3.25 1.38 -14.13
N ASN A 37 -2.21 2.16 -14.46
CA ASN A 37 -1.99 2.59 -15.85
C ASN A 37 -1.64 1.41 -16.77
N LEU A 38 -0.76 0.50 -16.34
CA LEU A 38 -0.45 -0.72 -17.09
C LEU A 38 -1.70 -1.57 -17.35
N LEU A 39 -2.52 -1.76 -16.32
CA LEU A 39 -3.73 -2.57 -16.43
C LEU A 39 -4.78 -1.93 -17.33
N PHE A 40 -5.15 -0.67 -17.08
CA PHE A 40 -6.34 -0.07 -17.67
C PHE A 40 -6.06 0.88 -18.82
N LYS A 41 -4.92 1.60 -18.85
CA LYS A 41 -4.58 2.48 -19.97
C LYS A 41 -3.82 1.76 -21.08
N GLU A 42 -2.93 0.82 -20.70
CA GLU A 42 -2.16 0.03 -21.66
C GLU A 42 -2.85 -1.31 -22.00
N GLY A 43 -4.00 -1.60 -21.39
CA GLY A 43 -4.85 -2.74 -21.71
C GLY A 43 -4.36 -4.10 -21.16
N LEU A 44 -3.39 -4.11 -20.25
CA LEU A 44 -2.88 -5.36 -19.68
C LEU A 44 -3.98 -6.16 -18.97
N ILE A 45 -5.02 -5.52 -18.46
CA ILE A 45 -6.14 -6.18 -17.79
C ILE A 45 -6.83 -7.21 -18.68
N ASP A 46 -6.90 -6.98 -19.98
CA ASP A 46 -7.56 -7.89 -20.93
C ASP A 46 -6.81 -9.22 -21.09
N THR A 47 -5.55 -9.32 -20.65
CA THR A 47 -4.83 -10.60 -20.58
C THR A 47 -5.31 -11.49 -19.42
N TYR A 48 -6.01 -10.91 -18.44
CA TYR A 48 -6.54 -11.60 -17.28
C TYR A 48 -8.05 -11.77 -17.34
N VAL A 49 -8.78 -10.77 -17.87
CA VAL A 49 -10.25 -10.80 -17.97
C VAL A 49 -10.68 -10.03 -19.22
N ASP A 50 -11.26 -10.74 -20.20
CA ASP A 50 -11.69 -10.16 -21.47
C ASP A 50 -12.71 -9.03 -21.29
N GLY A 51 -12.46 -7.88 -21.93
CA GLY A 51 -13.38 -6.75 -21.99
C GLY A 51 -13.66 -6.05 -20.67
N PHE A 52 -12.81 -6.25 -19.68
CA PHE A 52 -13.06 -5.78 -18.31
C PHE A 52 -12.78 -4.27 -18.12
N HIS A 53 -11.95 -3.67 -18.96
CA HIS A 53 -11.54 -2.27 -18.80
C HIS A 53 -12.66 -1.26 -19.01
N ASP A 54 -13.66 -1.57 -19.84
CA ASP A 54 -14.80 -0.69 -20.15
C ASP A 54 -16.03 -0.97 -19.25
N ASP A 55 -15.99 -1.98 -18.39
CA ASP A 55 -17.08 -2.31 -17.48
C ASP A 55 -17.05 -1.40 -16.23
N LYS A 56 -18.23 -1.15 -15.66
CA LYS A 56 -18.37 -0.50 -14.35
C LYS A 56 -17.53 -1.19 -13.25
N TYR A 57 -17.36 -2.48 -13.34
CA TYR A 57 -16.52 -3.25 -12.42
C TYR A 57 -15.03 -3.01 -12.64
N GLY A 58 -14.61 -2.77 -13.88
CA GLY A 58 -13.25 -2.33 -14.21
C GLY A 58 -12.91 -1.01 -13.56
N ILE A 59 -13.84 -0.04 -13.62
CA ILE A 59 -13.69 1.28 -12.98
C ILE A 59 -13.49 1.13 -11.46
N ILE A 60 -14.25 0.23 -10.80
CA ILE A 60 -14.13 -0.01 -9.36
C ILE A 60 -12.77 -0.62 -9.03
N VAL A 61 -12.34 -1.63 -9.78
CA VAL A 61 -11.04 -2.28 -9.58
C VAL A 61 -9.88 -1.31 -9.82
N GLU A 62 -9.96 -0.50 -10.89
CA GLU A 62 -8.98 0.53 -11.18
C GLU A 62 -8.84 1.52 -10.01
N ASN A 63 -9.96 2.04 -9.51
CA ASN A 63 -9.95 2.99 -8.39
C ASN A 63 -9.44 2.34 -7.10
N ALA A 64 -9.81 1.10 -6.82
CA ALA A 64 -9.29 0.39 -5.65
C ALA A 64 -7.76 0.23 -5.73
N ILE A 65 -7.24 -0.18 -6.89
CA ILE A 65 -5.79 -0.29 -7.11
C ILE A 65 -5.10 1.07 -6.97
N ARG A 66 -5.63 2.14 -7.56
CA ARG A 66 -5.03 3.49 -7.45
C ARG A 66 -4.98 4.01 -6.02
N ASN A 67 -5.94 3.64 -5.19
CA ASN A 67 -6.09 4.16 -3.82
C ASN A 67 -5.50 3.25 -2.74
N HIS A 68 -4.96 2.05 -3.07
CA HIS A 68 -4.54 1.12 -2.02
C HIS A 68 -3.36 1.65 -1.20
N SER A 69 -2.39 2.30 -1.82
CA SER A 69 -1.22 2.88 -1.15
C SER A 69 -1.36 4.39 -0.86
N ALA A 70 -2.47 5.02 -1.25
CA ALA A 70 -2.71 6.44 -1.01
C ALA A 70 -2.90 6.73 0.48
N PHE A 71 -2.44 7.89 0.96
CA PHE A 71 -2.64 8.30 2.35
C PHE A 71 -4.12 8.42 2.71
N ARG A 72 -4.95 8.93 1.76
CA ARG A 72 -6.41 8.96 1.88
C ARG A 72 -7.04 8.49 0.58
N ILE A 73 -8.19 7.83 0.67
CA ILE A 73 -9.02 7.48 -0.47
C ILE A 73 -9.61 8.77 -1.05
N ASP A 74 -9.73 8.84 -2.38
CA ASP A 74 -10.34 9.98 -3.07
C ASP A 74 -11.80 10.16 -2.62
N GLU A 75 -12.11 11.32 -2.04
CA GLU A 75 -13.42 11.65 -1.47
C GLU A 75 -14.54 11.77 -2.54
N ARG A 76 -14.18 11.79 -3.82
CA ARG A 76 -15.12 11.86 -4.94
C ARG A 76 -15.69 10.51 -5.36
N LEU A 77 -15.15 9.42 -4.82
CA LEU A 77 -15.61 8.06 -5.13
C LEU A 77 -16.94 7.76 -4.44
N ASP A 78 -17.78 6.98 -5.12
CA ASP A 78 -19.03 6.48 -4.55
C ASP A 78 -18.75 5.44 -3.45
N GLU A 79 -19.75 5.23 -2.56
CA GLU A 79 -19.62 4.35 -1.39
C GLU A 79 -19.26 2.91 -1.76
N TYR A 80 -19.75 2.41 -2.89
CA TYR A 80 -19.48 1.05 -3.33
C TYR A 80 -18.02 0.90 -3.76
N THR A 81 -17.49 1.87 -4.50
CA THR A 81 -16.06 1.91 -4.87
C THR A 81 -15.17 2.07 -3.63
N VAL A 82 -15.54 2.96 -2.69
CA VAL A 82 -14.83 3.12 -1.40
C VAL A 82 -14.79 1.83 -0.61
N MET A 83 -15.87 1.04 -0.61
CA MET A 83 -15.88 -0.27 0.04
C MET A 83 -14.78 -1.19 -0.53
N PHE A 84 -14.58 -1.26 -1.85
CA PHE A 84 -13.52 -2.07 -2.45
C PHE A 84 -12.13 -1.50 -2.17
N CYS A 85 -11.97 -0.18 -2.15
CA CYS A 85 -10.74 0.46 -1.69
C CYS A 85 -10.38 0.01 -0.26
N ASN A 86 -11.35 0.04 0.64
CA ASN A 86 -11.14 -0.35 2.05
C ASN A 86 -10.82 -1.84 2.19
N ILE A 87 -11.53 -2.73 1.45
CA ILE A 87 -11.23 -4.18 1.44
C ILE A 87 -9.78 -4.42 1.01
N LEU A 88 -9.34 -3.79 -0.08
CA LEU A 88 -7.98 -3.95 -0.57
C LEU A 88 -6.96 -3.38 0.41
N ARG A 89 -7.19 -2.17 0.93
CA ARG A 89 -6.29 -1.51 1.89
C ARG A 89 -6.12 -2.31 3.17
N ASP A 90 -7.19 -2.88 3.69
CA ASP A 90 -7.11 -3.74 4.88
C ASP A 90 -6.32 -5.01 4.58
N ALA A 91 -6.62 -5.68 3.46
CA ALA A 91 -5.92 -6.90 3.06
C ALA A 91 -4.41 -6.67 2.86
N ASP A 92 -4.02 -5.60 2.19
CA ASP A 92 -2.62 -5.19 1.98
C ASP A 92 -1.91 -4.91 3.31
N LYS A 93 -2.55 -4.15 4.22
CA LYS A 93 -1.98 -3.88 5.55
C LYS A 93 -1.81 -5.15 6.40
N VAL A 94 -2.77 -6.05 6.37
CA VAL A 94 -2.67 -7.34 7.08
C VAL A 94 -1.49 -8.16 6.52
N ASP A 95 -1.26 -8.16 5.21
CA ASP A 95 -0.09 -8.83 4.62
C ASP A 95 1.22 -8.13 5.01
N ILE A 96 1.26 -6.79 5.04
CA ILE A 96 2.41 -6.03 5.56
C ILE A 96 2.72 -6.44 7.00
N PHE A 97 1.72 -6.57 7.87
CA PHE A 97 1.94 -7.02 9.26
C PHE A 97 2.48 -8.45 9.30
N ARG A 98 1.92 -9.37 8.52
CA ARG A 98 2.42 -10.74 8.40
C ARG A 98 3.89 -10.75 7.98
N VAL A 99 4.25 -10.01 6.94
CA VAL A 99 5.64 -9.91 6.49
C VAL A 99 6.56 -9.37 7.60
N ASN A 100 6.11 -8.36 8.35
CA ASN A 100 6.90 -7.79 9.46
C ASN A 100 7.07 -8.76 10.66
N VAL A 101 6.19 -9.76 10.80
CA VAL A 101 6.34 -10.82 11.82
C VAL A 101 7.21 -11.96 11.32
N ASP A 102 7.05 -12.36 10.06
CA ASP A 102 7.69 -13.55 9.50
C ASP A 102 9.11 -13.30 8.97
N THR A 103 9.47 -12.04 8.70
CA THR A 103 10.75 -11.65 8.08
C THR A 103 11.58 -10.79 9.04
N PRO A 104 12.89 -11.03 9.16
CA PRO A 104 13.77 -10.18 9.97
C PRO A 104 13.69 -8.70 9.56
N ALA A 105 13.65 -7.81 10.54
CA ALA A 105 13.56 -6.37 10.28
C ALA A 105 14.74 -5.85 9.44
N GLU A 106 15.89 -6.46 9.57
CA GLU A 106 17.09 -6.18 8.79
C GLU A 106 16.85 -6.34 7.28
N ASP A 107 16.14 -7.40 6.91
CA ASP A 107 15.83 -7.70 5.49
C ASP A 107 14.72 -6.79 4.95
N ILE A 108 13.70 -6.47 5.78
CA ILE A 108 12.59 -5.59 5.37
C ILE A 108 13.07 -4.16 5.16
N TYR A 109 13.87 -3.64 6.11
CA TYR A 109 14.28 -2.24 6.13
C TYR A 109 15.69 -2.00 5.59
N ASN A 110 16.40 -3.07 5.22
CA ASN A 110 17.80 -3.04 4.74
C ASN A 110 18.73 -2.29 5.72
N VAL A 111 18.70 -2.67 6.97
CA VAL A 111 19.45 -2.07 8.08
C VAL A 111 19.95 -3.13 9.02
N THR A 112 20.87 -2.78 9.90
CA THR A 112 21.34 -3.68 10.97
C THR A 112 20.46 -3.55 12.22
N THR A 113 20.42 -4.62 13.02
CA THR A 113 19.78 -4.58 14.36
C THR A 113 20.35 -3.46 15.24
N GLU A 114 21.66 -3.17 15.12
CA GLU A 114 22.31 -2.11 15.89
C GLU A 114 21.83 -0.72 15.47
N GLU A 115 21.70 -0.47 14.16
CA GLU A 115 21.13 0.78 13.65
C GLU A 115 19.71 0.98 14.14
N LEU A 116 18.86 -0.08 14.09
CA LEU A 116 17.48 -0.01 14.62
C LEU A 116 17.47 0.34 16.11
N LYS A 117 18.30 -0.33 16.94
CA LYS A 117 18.34 -0.12 18.39
C LYS A 117 18.87 1.26 18.78
N ASN A 118 19.75 1.85 17.98
CA ASN A 118 20.31 3.17 18.22
C ASN A 118 19.48 4.31 17.58
N SER A 119 18.49 3.97 16.77
CA SER A 119 17.61 4.94 16.13
C SER A 119 16.52 5.41 17.09
N GLN A 120 16.15 6.68 17.01
CA GLN A 120 15.06 7.26 17.78
C GLN A 120 13.87 7.57 16.89
N VAL A 121 12.67 7.37 17.41
CA VAL A 121 11.43 7.73 16.71
C VAL A 121 11.32 9.25 16.65
N SER A 122 11.05 9.78 15.45
CA SER A 122 10.88 11.22 15.23
C SER A 122 9.64 11.75 15.96
N PRO A 123 9.68 12.99 16.48
CA PRO A 123 8.54 13.57 17.19
C PRO A 123 7.25 13.60 16.37
N GLU A 124 7.34 13.85 15.07
CA GLU A 124 6.19 13.87 14.18
C GLU A 124 5.54 12.47 14.02
N VAL A 125 6.35 11.41 14.08
CA VAL A 125 5.87 10.03 14.07
C VAL A 125 5.19 9.67 15.39
N MET A 126 5.76 10.11 16.52
CA MET A 126 5.14 9.93 17.83
C MET A 126 3.81 10.67 17.92
N ALA A 127 3.73 11.91 17.42
CA ALA A 127 2.49 12.67 17.40
C ALA A 127 1.38 11.93 16.60
N ALA A 128 1.71 11.38 15.42
CA ALA A 128 0.77 10.59 14.63
C ALA A 128 0.27 9.35 15.39
N PHE A 129 1.13 8.72 16.18
CA PHE A 129 0.78 7.59 17.05
C PHE A 129 -0.18 8.00 18.18
N ASP A 130 0.09 9.10 18.85
CA ASP A 130 -0.75 9.64 19.93
C ASP A 130 -2.14 10.04 19.40
N GLU A 131 -2.19 10.58 18.18
CA GLU A 131 -3.41 10.95 17.47
C GLU A 131 -4.12 9.75 16.81
N ARG A 132 -3.53 8.57 16.83
CA ARG A 132 -4.06 7.32 16.27
C ARG A 132 -4.39 7.39 14.78
N HIS A 133 -3.44 7.82 13.98
CA HIS A 133 -3.54 7.78 12.53
C HIS A 133 -2.23 7.30 11.87
N ALA A 134 -2.30 6.98 10.57
CA ALA A 134 -1.13 6.58 9.81
C ALA A 134 -0.10 7.71 9.72
N VAL A 135 1.17 7.32 9.64
CA VAL A 135 2.30 8.24 9.52
C VAL A 135 2.52 8.64 8.07
N LEU A 136 2.50 9.94 7.79
CA LEU A 136 2.89 10.45 6.47
C LEU A 136 4.33 10.05 6.13
N ARG A 137 4.55 9.63 4.88
CA ARG A 137 5.89 9.23 4.41
C ARG A 137 6.94 10.31 4.62
N SER A 138 6.59 11.58 4.43
CA SER A 138 7.48 12.73 4.64
C SER A 138 7.93 12.95 6.09
N CYS A 139 7.21 12.39 7.07
CA CYS A 139 7.55 12.46 8.49
C CYS A 139 8.58 11.39 8.90
N LYS A 140 8.78 10.34 8.10
CA LYS A 140 9.71 9.26 8.37
C LYS A 140 11.13 9.69 8.02
N LYS A 141 11.94 10.00 9.03
CA LYS A 141 13.32 10.51 8.88
C LYS A 141 14.38 9.51 9.32
N THR A 142 14.00 8.57 10.19
CA THR A 142 14.89 7.58 10.77
C THR A 142 14.45 6.17 10.38
N VAL A 143 15.34 5.20 10.59
CA VAL A 143 15.03 3.80 10.28
C VAL A 143 13.85 3.28 11.11
N VAL A 144 13.84 3.59 12.41
CA VAL A 144 12.76 3.15 13.30
C VAL A 144 11.42 3.84 13.00
N ASP A 145 11.43 5.00 12.32
CA ASP A 145 10.20 5.66 11.86
C ASP A 145 9.44 4.79 10.84
N HIS A 146 10.17 4.02 10.03
CA HIS A 146 9.54 3.09 9.08
C HIS A 146 8.84 1.95 9.81
N VAL A 147 9.47 1.39 10.87
CA VAL A 147 8.86 0.37 11.72
C VAL A 147 7.62 0.92 12.42
N ALA A 148 7.75 2.07 13.10
CA ALA A 148 6.63 2.74 13.76
C ALA A 148 5.51 3.09 12.76
N GLY A 149 5.88 3.51 11.56
CA GLY A 149 4.93 3.80 10.49
C GLY A 149 4.16 2.57 10.00
N HIS A 150 4.78 1.37 9.98
CA HIS A 150 4.05 0.13 9.68
C HIS A 150 3.10 -0.23 10.84
N ILE A 151 3.54 -0.12 12.09
CA ILE A 151 2.65 -0.36 13.24
C ILE A 151 1.44 0.60 13.21
N ALA A 152 1.65 1.87 12.86
CA ALA A 152 0.59 2.87 12.77
C ALA A 152 -0.48 2.56 11.71
N LEU A 153 -0.21 1.67 10.75
CA LEU A 153 -1.22 1.22 9.78
C LEU A 153 -2.40 0.51 10.46
N THR A 154 -2.23 -0.02 11.68
CA THR A 154 -3.33 -0.60 12.47
C THR A 154 -4.46 0.38 12.73
N PHE A 155 -4.17 1.68 12.84
CA PHE A 155 -5.16 2.72 13.06
C PHE A 155 -6.07 2.98 11.84
N GLU A 156 -5.68 2.48 10.67
CA GLU A 156 -6.43 2.64 9.42
C GLU A 156 -7.24 1.40 9.02
N LEU A 157 -7.20 0.32 9.80
CA LEU A 157 -8.01 -0.86 9.53
C LEU A 157 -9.48 -0.54 9.75
N VAL A 158 -10.30 -0.85 8.74
CA VAL A 158 -11.72 -0.49 8.70
C VAL A 158 -12.60 -1.65 9.17
N TYR A 159 -12.24 -2.88 8.81
CA TYR A 159 -13.08 -4.04 9.06
C TYR A 159 -12.66 -4.79 10.33
N PRO A 160 -13.63 -5.16 11.23
CA PRO A 160 -13.32 -5.88 12.46
C PRO A 160 -12.58 -7.21 12.25
N ILE A 161 -12.78 -7.86 11.09
CA ILE A 161 -12.08 -9.11 10.75
C ILE A 161 -10.59 -8.87 10.56
N SER A 162 -10.18 -7.69 10.13
CA SER A 162 -8.78 -7.32 9.91
C SER A 162 -8.02 -7.07 11.23
N LEU A 163 -8.74 -7.01 12.37
CA LEU A 163 -8.19 -6.80 13.72
C LEU A 163 -8.00 -8.12 14.49
N GLN A 164 -8.30 -9.27 13.89
CA GLN A 164 -8.18 -10.61 14.50
C GLN A 164 -6.90 -11.31 14.09
#